data_93837302e3840dc9e8afae9214bc06a6
#
_entry.id   93837302e3840dc9e8afae9214bc06a6
#
_cell.length_a   1.000
_cell.length_b   1.000
_cell.length_c   1.000
_cell.angle_alpha   90.00
_cell.angle_beta   90.00
_cell.angle_gamma   90.00
#
_symmetry.space_group_name_H-M   'P 1'
#
loop_
_entity.id
_entity.type
_entity.pdbx_description
1 polymer ?
#
loop_
_entity_poly.entity_id
_entity_poly.type
_entity_poly.pdbx_seq_one_letter_code
_entity_poly.pdbx_strand_id
1 'polypeptide(L)'
;MIENLPLRAPDPLLKIIKMFREDPRTNKIDLGVGVYKDATGHTPVMKAVKDAEAILLASQKTKTYVGQQGDVDFLKLVGQLAFGEMSREFVSIQAVGGTGAL
;
A
#
# COMPACT_ATOMS: atom_id res chain seq x y z
N MET A 1 21.48 -24.89 -14.77
CA MET A 1 21.40 -23.41 -14.78
C MET A 1 20.96 -22.85 -13.43
N ILE A 2 19.90 -23.36 -12.81
CA ILE A 2 19.44 -22.95 -11.46
C ILE A 2 20.46 -23.35 -10.37
N GLU A 3 21.14 -24.46 -10.55
CA GLU A 3 22.17 -25.01 -9.67
C GLU A 3 23.39 -24.09 -9.46
N ASN A 4 23.60 -23.12 -10.37
CA ASN A 4 24.71 -22.17 -10.32
C ASN A 4 24.33 -20.81 -9.70
N LEU A 5 23.10 -20.67 -9.20
CA LEU A 5 22.70 -19.44 -8.53
C LEU A 5 23.31 -19.39 -7.12
N PRO A 6 23.96 -18.28 -6.74
CA PRO A 6 24.48 -18.14 -5.39
C PRO A 6 23.34 -18.10 -4.38
N LEU A 7 23.51 -18.83 -3.28
CA LEU A 7 22.57 -18.74 -2.16
C LEU A 7 22.60 -17.32 -1.59
N ARG A 8 21.47 -16.64 -1.62
CA ARG A 8 21.35 -15.30 -1.05
C ARG A 8 20.91 -15.38 0.41
N ALA A 9 21.43 -14.48 1.23
CA ALA A 9 20.96 -14.31 2.58
C ALA A 9 19.47 -13.92 2.60
N PRO A 10 18.68 -14.35 3.60
CA PRO A 10 17.33 -13.89 3.79
C PRO A 10 17.24 -12.35 3.88
N ASP A 11 16.12 -11.80 3.43
CA ASP A 11 15.84 -10.37 3.55
C ASP A 11 15.95 -9.93 5.03
N PRO A 12 16.77 -8.91 5.35
CA PRO A 12 17.00 -8.49 6.72
C PRO A 12 15.72 -7.92 7.38
N LEU A 13 14.81 -7.29 6.63
CA LEU A 13 13.54 -6.78 7.16
C LEU A 13 12.61 -7.92 7.56
N LEU A 14 12.48 -8.93 6.71
CA LEU A 14 11.68 -10.12 7.03
C LEU A 14 12.24 -10.87 8.23
N LYS A 15 13.57 -10.88 8.39
CA LYS A 15 14.22 -11.44 9.57
C LYS A 15 13.84 -10.69 10.85
N ILE A 16 13.82 -9.36 10.84
CA ILE A 16 13.43 -8.53 12.00
C ILE A 16 11.96 -8.79 12.37
N ILE A 17 11.05 -8.87 11.40
CA ILE A 17 9.65 -9.18 11.64
C ILE A 17 9.50 -10.55 12.31
N LYS A 18 10.24 -11.56 11.83
CA LYS A 18 10.24 -12.89 12.42
C LYS A 18 10.77 -12.86 13.86
N MET A 19 11.90 -12.19 14.10
CA MET A 19 12.48 -12.04 15.44
C MET A 19 11.52 -11.38 16.43
N PHE A 20 10.83 -10.32 16.01
CA PHE A 20 9.81 -9.66 16.84
C PHE A 20 8.66 -10.61 17.17
N ARG A 21 8.19 -11.37 16.22
CA ARG A 21 7.09 -12.35 16.42
C ARG A 21 7.47 -13.45 17.39
N GLU A 22 8.69 -13.96 17.30
CA GLU A 22 9.21 -15.08 18.10
C GLU A 22 9.71 -14.64 19.49
N ASP A 23 9.89 -13.36 19.74
CA ASP A 23 10.31 -12.83 21.03
C ASP A 23 9.19 -12.99 22.07
N PRO A 24 9.39 -13.73 23.16
CA PRO A 24 8.36 -13.99 24.17
C PRO A 24 8.08 -12.81 25.11
N ARG A 25 8.88 -11.75 25.05
CA ARG A 25 8.72 -10.59 25.95
C ARG A 25 7.45 -9.83 25.62
N THR A 26 6.73 -9.37 26.64
CA THR A 26 5.50 -8.59 26.50
C THR A 26 5.76 -7.09 26.35
N ASN A 27 6.89 -6.60 26.87
CA ASN A 27 7.32 -5.20 26.84
C ASN A 27 8.17 -4.89 25.59
N LYS A 28 7.72 -5.31 24.42
CA LYS A 28 8.43 -5.10 23.14
C LYS A 28 7.64 -4.17 22.22
N ILE A 29 8.37 -3.39 21.43
CA ILE A 29 7.81 -2.48 20.43
C ILE A 29 8.35 -2.87 19.07
N ASP A 30 7.46 -3.00 18.09
CA ASP A 30 7.83 -3.30 16.70
C ASP A 30 8.09 -2.00 15.95
N LEU A 31 9.35 -1.79 15.60
CA LEU A 31 9.80 -0.68 14.76
C LEU A 31 10.35 -1.16 13.40
N GLY A 32 10.12 -2.42 13.05
CA GLY A 32 10.68 -3.04 11.86
C GLY A 32 10.08 -2.55 10.54
N VAL A 33 8.82 -2.13 10.56
CA VAL A 33 8.12 -1.63 9.37
C VAL A 33 7.33 -0.36 9.72
N GLY A 34 7.43 0.64 8.86
CA GLY A 34 6.70 1.91 9.00
C GLY A 34 5.21 1.76 8.66
N VAL A 35 4.44 1.14 9.55
CA VAL A 35 2.99 1.01 9.44
C VAL A 35 2.32 1.52 10.71
N TYR A 36 1.21 2.26 10.56
CA TYR A 36 0.43 2.69 11.72
C TYR A 36 -0.10 1.50 12.51
N LYS A 37 0.05 1.56 13.81
CA LYS A 37 -0.55 0.60 14.76
C LYS A 37 -1.29 1.37 15.85
N ASP A 38 -2.47 0.88 16.20
CA ASP A 38 -3.23 1.40 17.34
C ASP A 38 -2.63 0.95 18.68
N ALA A 39 -3.25 1.36 19.79
CA ALA A 39 -2.82 1.01 21.15
C ALA A 39 -2.83 -0.50 21.45
N THR A 40 -3.52 -1.29 20.65
CA THR A 40 -3.59 -2.76 20.77
C THR A 40 -2.63 -3.47 19.81
N GLY A 41 -1.85 -2.71 19.02
CA GLY A 41 -0.89 -3.24 18.07
C GLY A 41 -1.48 -3.65 16.72
N HIS A 42 -2.76 -3.35 16.45
CA HIS A 42 -3.41 -3.64 15.17
C HIS A 42 -3.28 -2.47 14.20
N THR A 43 -3.25 -2.79 12.92
CA THR A 43 -3.38 -1.82 11.83
C THR A 43 -4.84 -1.79 11.39
N PRO A 44 -5.63 -0.79 11.81
CA PRO A 44 -7.05 -0.74 11.48
C PRO A 44 -7.25 -0.37 10.01
N VAL A 45 -8.27 -0.94 9.39
CA VAL A 45 -8.74 -0.49 8.08
C VAL A 45 -9.72 0.66 8.30
N MET A 46 -9.48 1.80 7.65
CA MET A 46 -10.37 2.96 7.75
C MET A 46 -11.78 2.59 7.29
N LYS A 47 -12.80 3.09 8.01
CA LYS A 47 -14.20 2.87 7.68
C LYS A 47 -14.53 3.28 6.24
N ALA A 48 -14.01 4.42 5.79
CA ALA A 48 -14.21 4.90 4.41
C ALA A 48 -13.72 3.88 3.36
N VAL A 49 -12.62 3.19 3.62
CA VAL A 49 -12.10 2.13 2.74
C VAL A 49 -13.05 0.94 2.71
N LYS A 50 -13.55 0.51 3.87
CA LYS A 50 -14.51 -0.59 3.95
C LYS A 50 -15.84 -0.27 3.25
N ASP A 51 -16.35 0.94 3.41
CA ASP A 51 -17.55 1.39 2.74
C ASP A 51 -17.34 1.42 1.20
N ALA A 52 -16.20 1.92 0.74
CA ALA A 52 -15.84 1.94 -0.68
C ALA A 52 -15.69 0.53 -1.28
N GLU A 53 -15.07 -0.41 -0.56
CA GLU A 53 -14.97 -1.82 -0.97
C GLU A 53 -16.37 -2.43 -1.20
N ALA A 54 -17.31 -2.18 -0.29
CA ALA A 54 -18.68 -2.69 -0.39
C ALA A 54 -19.42 -2.09 -1.61
N ILE A 55 -19.28 -0.79 -1.84
CA ILE A 55 -19.85 -0.10 -3.01
C ILE A 55 -19.25 -0.66 -4.29
N LEU A 56 -17.93 -0.80 -4.35
CA LEU A 56 -17.24 -1.32 -5.52
C LEU A 56 -17.66 -2.75 -5.85
N LEU A 57 -17.75 -3.61 -4.84
CA LEU A 57 -18.23 -4.99 -4.99
C LEU A 57 -19.63 -5.05 -5.59
N ALA A 58 -20.53 -4.17 -5.15
CA ALA A 58 -21.91 -4.15 -5.62
C ALA A 58 -22.08 -3.50 -7.02
N SER A 59 -21.26 -2.51 -7.36
CA SER A 59 -21.43 -1.69 -8.56
C SER A 59 -20.54 -2.08 -9.73
N GLN A 60 -19.36 -2.66 -9.48
CA GLN A 60 -18.39 -2.96 -10.53
C GLN A 60 -18.88 -4.11 -11.43
N LYS A 61 -19.04 -3.81 -12.73
CA LYS A 61 -19.55 -4.77 -13.72
C LYS A 61 -18.46 -5.32 -14.64
N THR A 62 -17.26 -4.78 -14.60
CA THR A 62 -16.18 -5.13 -15.52
C THR A 62 -14.81 -5.04 -14.85
N LYS A 63 -13.86 -5.81 -15.38
CA LYS A 63 -12.43 -5.79 -15.04
C LYS A 63 -11.58 -5.46 -16.27
N THR A 64 -12.09 -4.63 -17.18
CA THR A 64 -11.33 -4.20 -18.36
C THR A 64 -10.16 -3.32 -17.96
N TYR A 65 -9.20 -3.21 -18.87
CA TYR A 65 -8.08 -2.29 -18.69
C TYR A 65 -8.58 -0.84 -18.61
N VAL A 66 -7.92 -0.04 -17.77
CA VAL A 66 -7.99 1.42 -17.78
C VAL A 66 -7.07 1.97 -18.88
N GLY A 67 -7.24 3.23 -19.27
CA GLY A 67 -6.35 3.88 -20.25
C GLY A 67 -4.91 4.00 -19.74
N GLN A 68 -4.00 4.43 -20.61
CA GLN A 68 -2.57 4.60 -20.27
C GLN A 68 -2.32 5.57 -19.11
N GLN A 69 -3.21 6.54 -18.94
CA GLN A 69 -3.14 7.49 -17.84
C GLN A 69 -3.57 6.87 -16.51
N GLY A 70 -4.38 5.82 -16.52
CA GLY A 70 -4.99 5.21 -15.36
C GLY A 70 -6.46 5.57 -15.20
N ASP A 71 -7.01 5.41 -14.01
CA ASP A 71 -8.39 5.75 -13.69
C ASP A 71 -8.53 7.27 -13.47
N VAL A 72 -9.35 7.91 -14.29
CA VAL A 72 -9.50 9.39 -14.32
C VAL A 72 -10.09 9.93 -13.02
N ASP A 73 -11.07 9.22 -12.44
CA ASP A 73 -11.69 9.65 -11.19
C ASP A 73 -10.72 9.50 -10.02
N PHE A 74 -9.96 8.41 -9.98
CA PHE A 74 -8.88 8.23 -9.01
C PHE A 74 -7.86 9.38 -9.08
N LEU A 75 -7.36 9.70 -10.28
CA LEU A 75 -6.38 10.77 -10.48
C LEU A 75 -6.91 12.13 -10.03
N LYS A 76 -8.15 12.44 -10.37
CA LYS A 76 -8.81 13.67 -9.96
C LYS A 76 -8.94 13.80 -8.45
N LEU A 77 -9.43 12.74 -7.80
CA LEU A 77 -9.69 12.74 -6.36
C LEU A 77 -8.37 12.76 -5.54
N VAL A 78 -7.36 12.01 -5.97
CA VAL A 78 -6.04 12.04 -5.33
C VAL A 78 -5.36 13.38 -5.55
N GLY A 79 -5.46 13.96 -6.74
CA GLY A 79 -4.96 15.30 -7.03
C GLY A 79 -5.60 16.36 -6.12
N GLN A 80 -6.91 16.32 -5.95
CA GLN A 80 -7.62 17.21 -5.03
C GLN A 80 -7.22 17.02 -3.57
N LEU A 81 -7.04 15.78 -3.16
CA LEU A 81 -6.60 15.45 -1.79
C LEU A 81 -5.19 15.97 -1.50
N ALA A 82 -4.27 15.83 -2.46
CA ALA A 82 -2.86 16.21 -2.29
C ALA A 82 -2.59 17.71 -2.48
N PHE A 83 -3.26 18.35 -3.42
CA PHE A 83 -2.95 19.70 -3.89
C PHE A 83 -4.09 20.69 -3.77
N GLY A 84 -5.30 20.26 -3.38
CA GLY A 84 -6.46 21.15 -3.28
C GLY A 84 -6.80 21.82 -4.61
N GLU A 85 -6.98 23.14 -4.59
CA GLU A 85 -7.31 23.94 -5.79
C GLU A 85 -6.21 23.90 -6.85
N MET A 86 -4.94 23.74 -6.45
CA MET A 86 -3.81 23.64 -7.37
C MET A 86 -3.81 22.35 -8.21
N SER A 87 -4.67 21.38 -7.88
CA SER A 87 -4.76 20.11 -8.64
C SER A 87 -5.03 20.29 -10.14
N ARG A 88 -5.59 21.44 -10.52
CA ARG A 88 -5.89 21.79 -11.92
C ARG A 88 -4.65 22.18 -12.74
N GLU A 89 -3.54 22.45 -12.07
CA GLU A 89 -2.28 22.87 -12.70
C GLU A 89 -1.35 21.68 -13.02
N PHE A 90 -1.74 20.46 -12.60
CA PHE A 90 -0.94 19.28 -12.76
C PHE A 90 -1.53 18.27 -13.73
N VAL A 91 -0.66 17.58 -14.45
CA VAL A 91 -1.00 16.35 -15.18
C VAL A 91 -0.64 15.18 -14.29
N SER A 92 -1.58 14.24 -14.15
CA SER A 92 -1.43 13.08 -13.27
C SER A 92 -1.47 11.77 -14.07
N ILE A 93 -0.66 10.82 -13.67
CA ILE A 93 -0.63 9.46 -14.23
C ILE A 93 -0.65 8.49 -13.06
N GLN A 94 -1.49 7.46 -13.16
CA GLN A 94 -1.52 6.38 -12.18
C GLN A 94 -0.38 5.39 -12.46
N ALA A 95 0.38 5.05 -11.42
CA ALA A 95 1.46 4.10 -11.49
C ALA A 95 1.32 3.00 -10.42
N VAL A 96 2.09 1.92 -10.54
CA VAL A 96 2.05 0.79 -9.60
C VAL A 96 2.92 1.12 -8.38
N GLY A 97 2.27 1.51 -7.29
CA GLY A 97 2.93 1.83 -6.03
C GLY A 97 3.92 2.99 -6.12
N GLY A 98 4.67 3.23 -5.05
CA GLY A 98 5.69 4.27 -5.01
C GLY A 98 6.83 4.06 -6.00
N THR A 99 7.21 2.82 -6.27
CA THR A 99 8.28 2.50 -7.21
C THR A 99 7.93 2.91 -8.65
N GLY A 100 6.67 2.79 -9.03
CA GLY A 100 6.21 3.23 -10.35
C GLY A 100 6.01 4.74 -10.44
N ALA A 101 5.94 5.45 -9.30
CA ALA A 101 5.71 6.89 -9.22
C ALA A 101 7.02 7.72 -9.15
N LEU A 102 8.17 7.05 -9.04
CA LEU A 102 9.51 7.70 -9.06
C LEU A 102 9.94 7.98 -10.52
#